data_bc708f728ea6a1718189be6a4099bbfc
#
_entry.id   bc708f728ea6a1718189be6a4099bbfc
#
_cell.length_a   1.000
_cell.length_b   1.000
_cell.length_c   1.000
_cell.angle_alpha   90.00
_cell.angle_beta   90.00
_cell.angle_gamma   90.00
#
_symmetry.space_group_name_H-M   'P 1'
#
loop_
_entity.id
_entity.type
_entity.pdbx_description
1 polymer ?
#
loop_
_entity_poly.entity_id
_entity_poly.type
_entity_poly.pdbx_seq_one_letter_code
_entity_poly.pdbx_strand_id
1 'polypeptide(L)'
;MRPNKRRDALSQIERAMVHIRRSQTRRTIGRVMERELGIRFNMAHSSVVDALDETNEVPGNEPSVGVVAERLGVDPSRASRMVADAIRGGYVRRVASQVDGRRVRLELTGAGRKLLKTTSNFRRHFFSKVMASWSENDCAEFARLLTKFTRPPEAAGVLVAPPYKPSKNRHRGSK
;
A
#
# COMPACT_ATOMS: atom_id res chain seq x y z
N MET A 1 -5.22 -37.47 22.74
CA MET A 1 -4.36 -36.32 22.39
C MET A 1 -5.25 -35.13 22.09
N ARG A 2 -5.32 -34.12 22.97
CA ARG A 2 -6.19 -32.94 22.75
C ARG A 2 -5.70 -32.17 21.50
N PRO A 3 -6.56 -31.86 20.53
CA PRO A 3 -6.16 -31.09 19.36
C PRO A 3 -5.61 -29.73 19.81
N ASN A 4 -4.42 -29.37 19.33
CA ASN A 4 -3.82 -28.08 19.65
C ASN A 4 -4.49 -26.99 18.80
N LYS A 5 -5.60 -26.44 19.30
CA LYS A 5 -6.43 -25.41 18.63
C LYS A 5 -5.60 -24.29 18.02
N ARG A 6 -4.49 -23.89 18.68
CA ARG A 6 -3.59 -22.85 18.16
C ARG A 6 -2.84 -23.31 16.91
N ARG A 7 -2.36 -24.55 16.87
CA ARG A 7 -1.64 -25.12 15.72
C ARG A 7 -2.57 -25.21 14.50
N ASP A 8 -3.81 -25.63 14.74
CA ASP A 8 -4.81 -25.77 13.67
C ASP A 8 -5.19 -24.40 13.11
N ALA A 9 -5.35 -23.38 13.96
CA ALA A 9 -5.60 -22.00 13.55
C ALA A 9 -4.44 -21.43 12.72
N LEU A 10 -3.18 -21.65 13.13
CA LEU A 10 -2.01 -21.20 12.37
C LEU A 10 -1.95 -21.85 10.97
N SER A 11 -2.27 -23.14 10.86
CA SER A 11 -2.33 -23.83 9.57
C SER A 11 -3.44 -23.30 8.67
N GLN A 12 -4.58 -22.88 9.24
CA GLN A 12 -5.67 -22.24 8.47
C GLN A 12 -5.24 -20.85 7.97
N ILE A 13 -4.61 -20.06 8.84
CA ILE A 13 -4.07 -18.74 8.48
C ILE A 13 -3.05 -18.86 7.35
N GLU A 14 -2.09 -19.80 7.46
CA GLU A 14 -1.08 -20.05 6.42
C GLU A 14 -1.74 -20.32 5.06
N ARG A 15 -2.70 -21.24 5.01
CA ARG A 15 -3.43 -21.55 3.76
C ARG A 15 -4.17 -20.33 3.20
N ALA A 16 -4.85 -19.57 4.06
CA ALA A 16 -5.55 -18.35 3.66
C ALA A 16 -4.58 -17.31 3.08
N MET A 17 -3.41 -17.10 3.70
CA MET A 17 -2.39 -16.17 3.21
C MET A 17 -1.81 -16.62 1.86
N VAL A 18 -1.62 -17.92 1.63
CA VAL A 18 -1.21 -18.43 0.31
C VAL A 18 -2.28 -18.14 -0.75
N HIS A 19 -3.57 -18.30 -0.44
CA HIS A 19 -4.66 -17.94 -1.35
C HIS A 19 -4.70 -16.45 -1.66
N ILE A 20 -4.57 -15.58 -0.66
CA ILE A 20 -4.51 -14.11 -0.83
C ILE A 20 -3.34 -13.75 -1.75
N ARG A 21 -2.13 -14.26 -1.49
CA ARG A 21 -0.95 -14.01 -2.32
C ARG A 21 -1.17 -14.42 -3.78
N ARG A 22 -1.75 -15.61 -4.02
CA ARG A 22 -2.06 -16.07 -5.37
C ARG A 22 -3.06 -15.17 -6.09
N SER A 23 -4.08 -14.69 -5.39
CA SER A 23 -5.07 -13.74 -5.94
C SER A 23 -4.43 -12.41 -6.31
N GLN A 24 -3.54 -11.88 -5.47
CA GLN A 24 -2.78 -10.65 -5.75
C GLN A 24 -1.86 -10.82 -6.96
N THR A 25 -1.11 -11.94 -7.04
CA THR A 25 -0.24 -12.25 -8.19
C THR A 25 -1.02 -12.34 -9.50
N ARG A 26 -2.23 -12.88 -9.47
CA ARG A 26 -3.12 -12.97 -10.65
C ARG A 26 -3.78 -11.63 -11.00
N ARG A 27 -3.53 -10.56 -10.25
CA ARG A 27 -4.14 -9.23 -10.42
C ARG A 27 -5.68 -9.29 -10.49
N THR A 28 -6.28 -10.17 -9.71
CA THR A 28 -7.72 -10.46 -9.79
C THR A 28 -8.55 -9.19 -9.58
N ILE A 29 -8.26 -8.41 -8.54
CA ILE A 29 -8.97 -7.16 -8.23
C ILE A 29 -8.84 -6.15 -9.38
N GLY A 30 -7.64 -5.99 -9.95
CA GLY A 30 -7.41 -5.07 -11.07
C GLY A 30 -8.25 -5.43 -12.30
N ARG A 31 -8.30 -6.73 -12.66
CA ARG A 31 -9.12 -7.20 -13.81
C ARG A 31 -10.61 -7.02 -13.57
N VAL A 32 -11.09 -7.27 -12.35
CA VAL A 32 -12.49 -7.03 -12.01
C VAL A 32 -12.81 -5.55 -12.11
N MET A 33 -11.90 -4.67 -11.62
CA MET A 33 -12.05 -3.23 -11.72
C MET A 33 -12.10 -2.75 -13.17
N GLU A 34 -11.19 -3.22 -14.03
CA GLU A 34 -11.21 -2.88 -15.46
C GLU A 34 -12.53 -3.26 -16.13
N ARG A 35 -13.03 -4.45 -15.82
CA ARG A 35 -14.29 -4.95 -16.37
C ARG A 35 -15.51 -4.18 -15.87
N GLU A 36 -15.58 -3.88 -14.56
CA GLU A 36 -16.73 -3.18 -13.97
C GLU A 36 -16.75 -1.69 -14.28
N LEU A 37 -15.59 -1.05 -14.37
CA LEU A 37 -15.50 0.40 -14.62
C LEU A 37 -15.33 0.75 -16.11
N GLY A 38 -15.11 -0.24 -16.99
CA GLY A 38 -14.89 -0.03 -18.42
C GLY A 38 -13.63 0.79 -18.74
N ILE A 39 -12.66 0.85 -17.83
CA ILE A 39 -11.42 1.64 -17.98
C ILE A 39 -10.19 0.73 -17.97
N ARG A 40 -9.16 1.10 -18.74
CA ARG A 40 -7.84 0.49 -18.58
C ARG A 40 -7.25 0.93 -17.24
N PHE A 41 -7.01 -0.03 -16.36
CA PHE A 41 -6.47 0.20 -15.04
C PHE A 41 -4.96 -0.04 -15.00
N ASN A 42 -4.20 1.01 -14.73
CA ASN A 42 -2.76 0.87 -14.52
C ASN A 42 -2.46 0.69 -13.01
N MET A 43 -2.19 -0.55 -12.63
CA MET A 43 -1.85 -0.91 -11.25
C MET A 43 -0.66 -0.10 -10.71
N ALA A 44 0.34 0.22 -11.55
CA ALA A 44 1.51 0.98 -11.11
C ALA A 44 1.13 2.41 -10.70
N HIS A 45 0.24 3.08 -11.46
CA HIS A 45 -0.26 4.41 -11.10
C HIS A 45 -1.04 4.38 -9.79
N SER A 46 -1.94 3.41 -9.63
CA SER A 46 -2.71 3.25 -8.38
C SER A 46 -1.80 3.00 -7.18
N SER A 47 -0.81 2.11 -7.31
CA SER A 47 0.13 1.82 -6.22
C SER A 47 0.93 3.05 -5.79
N VAL A 48 1.38 3.88 -6.74
CA VAL A 48 2.08 5.14 -6.41
C VAL A 48 1.13 6.12 -5.72
N VAL A 49 -0.11 6.25 -6.20
CA VAL A 49 -1.13 7.13 -5.62
C VAL A 49 -1.48 6.70 -4.20
N ASP A 50 -1.68 5.39 -3.97
CA ASP A 50 -1.93 4.82 -2.64
C ASP A 50 -0.74 5.09 -1.69
N ALA A 51 0.50 4.86 -2.14
CA ALA A 51 1.70 5.10 -1.34
C ALA A 51 1.87 6.58 -0.95
N LEU A 52 1.47 7.51 -1.81
CA LEU A 52 1.52 8.95 -1.50
C LEU A 52 0.43 9.37 -0.52
N ASP A 53 -0.77 8.79 -0.61
CA ASP A 53 -1.86 9.08 0.32
C ASP A 53 -1.51 8.66 1.75
N GLU A 54 -1.01 7.46 1.93
CA GLU A 54 -0.55 6.97 3.23
C GLU A 54 0.57 7.85 3.85
N THR A 55 1.37 8.56 3.04
CA THR A 55 2.43 9.46 3.57
C THR A 55 1.84 10.65 4.27
N ASN A 56 0.70 11.14 3.81
CA ASN A 56 0.02 12.29 4.43
C ASN A 56 -0.52 11.96 5.84
N GLU A 57 -0.64 10.68 6.18
CA GLU A 57 -1.07 10.24 7.53
C GLU A 57 0.05 10.34 8.58
N VAL A 58 1.32 10.55 8.16
CA VAL A 58 2.46 10.63 9.08
C VAL A 58 2.97 12.08 9.14
N PRO A 59 2.76 12.79 10.24
CA PRO A 59 3.23 14.15 10.40
C PRO A 59 4.76 14.28 10.21
N GLY A 60 5.18 15.27 9.44
CA GLY A 60 6.61 15.56 9.20
C GLY A 60 7.28 14.70 8.13
N ASN A 61 6.56 13.75 7.52
CA ASN A 61 7.11 12.92 6.46
C ASN A 61 6.67 13.46 5.08
N GLU A 62 7.63 14.06 4.36
CA GLU A 62 7.34 14.57 3.00
C GLU A 62 7.35 13.44 1.97
N PRO A 63 6.31 13.33 1.12
CA PRO A 63 6.25 12.33 0.06
C PRO A 63 7.43 12.47 -0.92
N SER A 64 8.21 11.42 -1.07
CA SER A 64 9.37 11.36 -1.95
C SER A 64 9.44 10.04 -2.71
N VAL A 65 10.32 9.94 -3.72
CA VAL A 65 10.57 8.67 -4.41
C VAL A 65 11.07 7.59 -3.45
N GLY A 66 11.89 7.98 -2.45
CA GLY A 66 12.38 7.06 -1.44
C GLY A 66 11.25 6.47 -0.58
N VAL A 67 10.29 7.31 -0.18
CA VAL A 67 9.10 6.88 0.57
C VAL A 67 8.24 5.93 -0.27
N VAL A 68 8.05 6.22 -1.57
CA VAL A 68 7.32 5.32 -2.49
C VAL A 68 8.04 3.98 -2.63
N ALA A 69 9.37 3.99 -2.81
CA ALA A 69 10.17 2.76 -2.93
C ALA A 69 9.95 1.81 -1.76
N GLU A 70 9.99 2.38 -0.60
CA GLU A 70 9.82 1.71 0.66
C GLU A 70 8.43 1.13 0.86
N ARG A 71 7.38 1.95 0.71
CA ARG A 71 6.01 1.52 0.89
C ARG A 71 5.60 0.42 -0.08
N LEU A 72 6.14 0.49 -1.30
CA LEU A 72 5.90 -0.54 -2.30
C LEU A 72 6.83 -1.75 -2.18
N GLY A 73 7.84 -1.70 -1.30
CA GLY A 73 8.83 -2.77 -1.16
C GLY A 73 9.61 -3.02 -2.45
N VAL A 74 9.92 -1.97 -3.21
CA VAL A 74 10.64 -2.06 -4.48
C VAL A 74 11.98 -1.29 -4.40
N ASP A 75 12.91 -1.62 -5.30
CA ASP A 75 14.16 -0.86 -5.40
C ASP A 75 13.92 0.60 -5.84
N PRO A 76 14.82 1.54 -5.45
CA PRO A 76 14.67 2.96 -5.76
C PRO A 76 14.58 3.26 -7.26
N SER A 77 15.26 2.49 -8.10
CA SER A 77 15.25 2.67 -9.56
C SER A 77 13.87 2.32 -10.14
N ARG A 78 13.25 1.24 -9.63
CA ARG A 78 11.90 0.85 -10.01
C ARG A 78 10.87 1.86 -9.52
N ALA A 79 10.98 2.33 -8.27
CA ALA A 79 10.12 3.37 -7.73
C ALA A 79 10.21 4.65 -8.55
N SER A 80 11.43 5.08 -8.92
CA SER A 80 11.64 6.26 -9.76
C SER A 80 10.93 6.15 -11.12
N ARG A 81 10.98 4.98 -11.77
CA ARG A 81 10.25 4.73 -13.03
C ARG A 81 8.75 4.76 -12.83
N MET A 82 8.23 4.14 -11.78
CA MET A 82 6.80 4.13 -11.46
C MET A 82 6.27 5.54 -11.18
N VAL A 83 7.03 6.34 -10.42
CA VAL A 83 6.71 7.75 -10.15
C VAL A 83 6.75 8.58 -11.43
N ALA A 84 7.77 8.40 -12.28
CA ALA A 84 7.85 9.09 -13.57
C ALA A 84 6.65 8.75 -14.47
N ASP A 85 6.21 7.49 -14.48
CA ASP A 85 5.00 7.05 -15.20
C ASP A 85 3.73 7.72 -14.64
N ALA A 86 3.60 7.79 -13.30
CA ALA A 86 2.46 8.44 -12.66
C ALA A 86 2.42 9.96 -12.94
N ILE A 87 3.60 10.61 -13.05
CA ILE A 87 3.73 12.01 -13.45
C ILE A 87 3.32 12.18 -14.91
N ARG A 88 3.80 11.35 -15.83
CA ARG A 88 3.39 11.39 -17.25
C ARG A 88 1.89 11.15 -17.42
N GLY A 89 1.31 10.28 -16.58
CA GLY A 89 -0.13 10.03 -16.52
C GLY A 89 -0.93 11.19 -15.91
N GLY A 90 -0.28 12.25 -15.41
CA GLY A 90 -0.94 13.40 -14.82
C GLY A 90 -1.51 13.19 -13.41
N TYR A 91 -1.17 12.07 -12.74
CA TYR A 91 -1.68 11.75 -11.40
C TYR A 91 -0.85 12.33 -10.26
N VAL A 92 0.43 12.56 -10.51
CA VAL A 92 1.41 13.06 -9.56
C VAL A 92 2.15 14.24 -10.13
N ARG A 93 2.53 15.21 -9.30
CA ARG A 93 3.40 16.32 -9.68
C ARG A 93 4.54 16.48 -8.68
N ARG A 94 5.62 17.12 -9.14
CA ARG A 94 6.71 17.55 -8.29
C ARG A 94 6.48 18.98 -7.83
N VAL A 95 6.66 19.24 -6.55
CA VAL A 95 6.57 20.57 -5.95
C VAL A 95 7.75 20.82 -5.01
N ALA A 96 8.09 22.08 -4.77
CA ALA A 96 9.11 22.43 -3.78
C ALA A 96 8.68 21.92 -2.39
N SER A 97 9.64 21.41 -1.60
CA SER A 97 9.40 21.05 -0.21
C SER A 97 9.03 22.30 0.59
N GLN A 98 8.10 22.17 1.53
CA GLN A 98 7.76 23.26 2.44
C GLN A 98 8.72 23.36 3.63
N VAL A 99 9.51 22.31 3.87
CA VAL A 99 10.49 22.24 4.96
C VAL A 99 11.88 22.71 4.50
N ASP A 100 12.25 22.38 3.26
CA ASP A 100 13.54 22.75 2.66
C ASP A 100 13.31 23.01 1.16
N GLY A 101 13.24 24.28 0.77
CA GLY A 101 12.95 24.69 -0.62
C GLY A 101 13.95 24.18 -1.66
N ARG A 102 15.10 23.61 -1.24
CA ARG A 102 16.07 22.92 -2.13
C ARG A 102 15.67 21.49 -2.45
N ARG A 103 14.68 20.94 -1.72
CA ARG A 103 14.19 19.57 -1.90
C ARG A 103 12.88 19.58 -2.68
N VAL A 104 12.64 18.48 -3.39
CA VAL A 104 11.42 18.24 -4.15
C VAL A 104 10.60 17.18 -3.45
N ARG A 105 9.32 17.45 -3.22
CA ARG A 105 8.34 16.49 -2.77
C ARG A 105 7.36 16.11 -3.89
N LEU A 106 6.69 15.00 -3.71
CA LEU A 106 5.64 14.54 -4.62
C LEU A 106 4.27 14.94 -4.07
N GLU A 107 3.35 15.27 -4.95
CA GLU A 107 1.99 15.64 -4.58
C GLU A 107 0.99 15.04 -5.56
N LEU A 108 -0.16 14.58 -5.06
CA LEU A 108 -1.27 14.13 -5.92
C LEU A 108 -1.91 15.33 -6.61
N THR A 109 -2.13 15.20 -7.92
CA THR A 109 -2.95 16.14 -8.69
C THR A 109 -4.45 15.93 -8.41
N GLY A 110 -5.31 16.77 -8.99
CA GLY A 110 -6.76 16.53 -8.97
C GLY A 110 -7.14 15.18 -9.58
N ALA A 111 -6.46 14.79 -10.69
CA ALA A 111 -6.64 13.48 -11.32
C ALA A 111 -6.14 12.34 -10.43
N GLY A 112 -5.01 12.53 -9.72
CA GLY A 112 -4.49 11.56 -8.74
C GLY A 112 -5.48 11.33 -7.59
N ARG A 113 -6.01 12.38 -7.01
CA ARG A 113 -7.05 12.28 -5.95
C ARG A 113 -8.34 11.60 -6.45
N LYS A 114 -8.75 11.88 -7.69
CA LYS A 114 -9.89 11.19 -8.31
C LYS A 114 -9.61 9.69 -8.48
N LEU A 115 -8.43 9.32 -8.97
CA LEU A 115 -8.00 7.92 -9.09
C LEU A 115 -8.02 7.22 -7.74
N LEU A 116 -7.41 7.81 -6.70
CA LEU A 116 -7.41 7.30 -5.34
C LEU A 116 -8.84 7.01 -4.83
N LYS A 117 -9.73 8.01 -4.95
CA LYS A 117 -11.14 7.86 -4.53
C LYS A 117 -11.84 6.73 -5.29
N THR A 118 -11.64 6.65 -6.60
CA THR A 118 -12.26 5.61 -7.44
C THR A 118 -11.78 4.23 -7.05
N THR A 119 -10.47 4.03 -6.90
CA THR A 119 -9.88 2.73 -6.53
C THR A 119 -10.24 2.33 -5.10
N SER A 120 -10.26 3.27 -4.16
CA SER A 120 -10.66 3.02 -2.78
C SER A 120 -12.15 2.63 -2.68
N ASN A 121 -13.04 3.34 -3.38
CA ASN A 121 -14.46 2.99 -3.42
C ASN A 121 -14.68 1.61 -4.03
N PHE A 122 -13.98 1.30 -5.12
CA PHE A 122 -14.05 -0.02 -5.75
C PHE A 122 -13.59 -1.12 -4.79
N ARG A 123 -12.44 -0.96 -4.11
CA ARG A 123 -11.95 -1.93 -3.13
C ARG A 123 -12.96 -2.16 -2.00
N ARG A 124 -13.54 -1.09 -1.46
CA ARG A 124 -14.58 -1.20 -0.42
C ARG A 124 -15.80 -1.96 -0.91
N HIS A 125 -16.29 -1.65 -2.11
CA HIS A 125 -17.41 -2.35 -2.70
C HIS A 125 -17.10 -3.83 -2.97
N PHE A 126 -15.90 -4.12 -3.47
CA PHE A 126 -15.44 -5.50 -3.67
C PHE A 126 -15.42 -6.28 -2.36
N PHE A 127 -14.83 -5.73 -1.29
CA PHE A 127 -14.81 -6.39 0.02
C PHE A 127 -16.20 -6.50 0.64
N SER A 128 -17.08 -5.53 0.46
CA SER A 128 -18.48 -5.61 0.88
C SER A 128 -19.19 -6.80 0.21
N LYS A 129 -18.96 -7.02 -1.09
CA LYS A 129 -19.50 -8.21 -1.79
C LYS A 129 -18.92 -9.52 -1.24
N VAL A 130 -17.61 -9.56 -1.00
CA VAL A 130 -16.95 -10.77 -0.46
C VAL A 130 -17.48 -11.14 0.92
N MET A 131 -17.80 -10.13 1.74
CA MET A 131 -18.29 -10.30 3.12
C MET A 131 -19.81 -10.17 3.24
N ALA A 132 -20.57 -10.29 2.14
CA ALA A 132 -22.02 -10.03 2.15
C ALA A 132 -22.82 -10.95 3.08
N SER A 133 -22.31 -12.16 3.36
CA SER A 133 -22.94 -13.12 4.29
C SER A 133 -22.43 -13.02 5.74
N TRP A 134 -21.47 -12.12 6.00
CA TRP A 134 -20.90 -11.98 7.34
C TRP A 134 -21.78 -11.10 8.21
N SER A 135 -21.82 -11.38 9.52
CA SER A 135 -22.44 -10.46 10.48
C SER A 135 -21.60 -9.18 10.63
N GLU A 136 -22.21 -8.10 11.09
CA GLU A 136 -21.49 -6.86 11.43
C GLU A 136 -20.36 -7.11 12.45
N ASN A 137 -20.62 -7.99 13.44
CA ASN A 137 -19.64 -8.36 14.45
C ASN A 137 -18.44 -9.09 13.84
N ASP A 138 -18.65 -10.03 12.90
CA ASP A 138 -17.57 -10.73 12.21
C ASP A 138 -16.72 -9.76 11.38
N CYS A 139 -17.36 -8.82 10.68
CA CYS A 139 -16.66 -7.79 9.93
C CYS A 139 -15.80 -6.90 10.83
N ALA A 140 -16.34 -6.45 11.97
CA ALA A 140 -15.62 -5.62 12.93
C ALA A 140 -14.45 -6.37 13.58
N GLU A 141 -14.66 -7.64 13.98
CA GLU A 141 -13.62 -8.46 14.59
C GLU A 141 -12.51 -8.80 13.58
N PHE A 142 -12.87 -9.13 12.34
CA PHE A 142 -11.90 -9.35 11.28
C PHE A 142 -11.06 -8.09 11.01
N ALA A 143 -11.68 -6.91 10.91
CA ALA A 143 -10.97 -5.66 10.72
C ALA A 143 -9.99 -5.39 11.88
N ARG A 144 -10.43 -5.61 13.13
CA ARG A 144 -9.59 -5.46 14.33
C ARG A 144 -8.40 -6.41 14.31
N LEU A 145 -8.63 -7.69 14.02
CA LEU A 145 -7.58 -8.72 13.99
C LEU A 145 -6.63 -8.52 12.82
N LEU A 146 -7.12 -8.14 11.64
CA LEU A 146 -6.29 -7.86 10.47
C LEU A 146 -5.39 -6.65 10.70
N THR A 147 -5.92 -5.58 11.31
CA THR A 147 -5.13 -4.40 11.70
C THR A 147 -4.04 -4.78 12.69
N LYS A 148 -4.36 -5.60 13.69
CA LYS A 148 -3.37 -6.11 14.65
C LYS A 148 -2.31 -6.97 13.97
N PHE A 149 -2.69 -7.77 12.98
CA PHE A 149 -1.77 -8.64 12.24
C PHE A 149 -0.81 -7.84 11.36
N THR A 150 -1.30 -6.79 10.68
CA THR A 150 -0.49 -5.95 9.78
C THR A 150 0.40 -4.94 10.52
N ARG A 151 0.13 -4.69 11.80
CA ARG A 151 0.96 -3.82 12.68
C ARG A 151 1.45 -4.62 13.90
N PRO A 152 2.32 -5.64 13.70
CA PRO A 152 2.85 -6.39 14.83
C PRO A 152 3.69 -5.49 15.73
N PRO A 153 3.75 -5.77 17.05
CA PRO A 153 4.65 -5.07 17.96
C PRO A 153 6.10 -5.17 17.47
N GLU A 154 6.89 -4.11 17.59
CA GLU A 154 8.31 -4.09 17.19
C GLU A 154 9.13 -5.21 17.85
N ALA A 155 8.77 -5.60 19.08
CA ALA A 155 9.38 -6.69 19.82
C ALA A 155 9.17 -8.09 19.20
N ALA A 156 8.27 -8.24 18.23
CA ALA A 156 7.97 -9.55 17.63
C ALA A 156 9.04 -10.02 16.63
N GLY A 157 9.98 -9.16 16.22
CA GLY A 157 11.03 -9.50 15.25
C GLY A 157 10.51 -9.96 13.87
N VAL A 158 9.20 -9.86 13.63
CA VAL A 158 8.52 -10.33 12.43
C VAL A 158 8.26 -9.13 11.52
N LEU A 159 8.93 -9.10 10.38
CA LEU A 159 8.74 -8.07 9.36
C LEU A 159 7.51 -8.39 8.52
N VAL A 160 6.38 -7.78 8.87
CA VAL A 160 5.20 -7.73 7.97
C VAL A 160 5.24 -6.46 7.13
N ALA A 161 6.27 -6.09 6.58
CA ALA A 161 6.74 -4.84 5.97
C ALA A 161 7.40 -3.95 7.03
N PRO A 162 8.74 -3.78 6.99
CA PRO A 162 9.41 -2.91 7.92
C PRO A 162 8.95 -1.46 7.71
N PRO A 163 8.73 -0.72 8.80
CA PRO A 163 8.62 0.72 8.67
C PRO A 163 9.94 1.24 8.08
N TYR A 164 9.85 2.14 7.13
CA TYR A 164 11.00 2.81 6.52
C TYR A 164 11.92 3.42 7.58
N LYS A 165 13.17 3.03 7.46
CA LYS A 165 14.26 3.79 8.06
C LYS A 165 14.93 4.56 6.92
N PRO A 166 14.82 5.90 6.87
CA PRO A 166 15.57 6.68 5.88
C PRO A 166 17.04 6.31 6.01
N SER A 167 17.68 5.91 4.92
CA SER A 167 19.12 5.66 4.91
C SER A 167 19.79 6.96 5.37
N LYS A 168 20.54 6.91 6.46
CA LYS A 168 21.43 8.01 6.84
C LYS A 168 22.39 8.22 5.68
N ASN A 169 22.14 9.24 4.90
CA ASN A 169 23.02 9.68 3.84
C ASN A 169 24.39 9.94 4.49
N ARG A 170 25.34 9.03 4.32
CA ARG A 170 26.73 9.28 4.65
C ARG A 170 27.19 10.37 3.70
N HIS A 171 27.15 11.60 4.14
CA HIS A 171 27.98 12.63 3.53
C HIS A 171 29.43 12.14 3.63
N ARG A 172 29.93 11.52 2.58
CA ARG A 172 31.37 11.48 2.32
C ARG A 172 31.74 12.91 1.93
N GLY A 173 32.25 13.64 2.91
CA GLY A 173 33.00 14.85 2.64
C GLY A 173 34.17 14.48 1.76
N SER A 174 34.19 15.04 0.57
CA SER A 174 35.40 15.11 -0.25
C SER A 174 36.24 16.27 0.28
N LYS A 175 37.43 15.94 0.74
CA LYS A 175 38.50 16.90 0.90
C LYS A 175 38.96 17.37 -0.48
#